data_d70aa0cdaffe1730aa931d8a90ee53d5
#
_entry.id   d70aa0cdaffe1730aa931d8a90ee53d5
#
_cell.length_a   1.000
_cell.length_b   1.000
_cell.length_c   1.000
_cell.angle_alpha   90.00
_cell.angle_beta   90.00
_cell.angle_gamma   90.00
#
_symmetry.space_group_name_H-M   'P 1'
#
loop_
_entity.id
_entity.type
_entity.pdbx_description
1 polymer ?
#
loop_
_entity_poly.entity_id
_entity_poly.type
_entity_poly.pdbx_seq_one_letter_code
_entity_poly.pdbx_strand_id
1 'polypeptide(L)'
;MEKRYREHAKADWTAFQAEVTAFWEAHQVFEQAVAKDGRPSKVFYEGPPSANGIPGIHHVMARAIKDLLCRYWTMQGYRVDRKSGWDTHGLPVELQVEKKLGIRREDIGQTVSIADFNRHCREDVMQFTGKWEELTRLMGYWIDLDRPYVTYHNEYIESVWNLLQKLYHKGLLYKGFTIQPYSPAAGTGLSSHELNQPGTYRQVKDLSMVAQFRLEKDATQQVLGMLAELGDAASSVPDQVSIQGLPVFVLAWTTTPWTLPSNTGLAVGANITYAVVRCTNPYTFKDQLVLLAKDRVTSYFSSNEASKDAQAQTGPLLLGYVQGSALQGLRYEALLPYARPADGDPYRIVVGDFVSTEDGTGIVHLAPSFGADDFRVGKQNNL
;
A
#
# COMPACT_ATOMS: atom_id res chain seq x y z
N MET A 1 56.92 36.48 -4.62
CA MET A 1 56.39 35.11 -4.61
C MET A 1 55.16 35.06 -5.52
N GLU A 2 55.25 34.34 -6.61
CA GLU A 2 54.05 34.06 -7.39
C GLU A 2 53.05 33.31 -6.52
N LYS A 3 51.79 33.83 -6.49
CA LYS A 3 50.75 33.17 -5.71
C LYS A 3 50.45 31.78 -6.34
N ARG A 4 50.64 30.73 -5.56
CA ARG A 4 50.45 29.35 -6.01
C ARG A 4 49.00 29.05 -6.43
N TYR A 5 48.03 29.85 -5.95
CA TYR A 5 46.62 29.70 -6.24
C TYR A 5 46.02 31.03 -6.68
N ARG A 6 45.07 30.96 -7.62
CA ARG A 6 44.31 32.10 -8.08
C ARG A 6 43.35 32.59 -6.97
N GLU A 7 43.42 33.87 -6.64
CA GLU A 7 42.47 34.48 -5.71
C GLU A 7 41.27 35.02 -6.47
N HIS A 8 40.06 34.71 -5.97
CA HIS A 8 38.79 35.20 -6.48
C HIS A 8 38.19 36.16 -5.46
N ALA A 9 38.12 37.45 -5.76
CA ALA A 9 37.50 38.47 -4.88
C ALA A 9 35.98 38.27 -4.72
N LYS A 10 35.34 37.74 -5.74
CA LYS A 10 33.95 37.33 -5.75
C LYS A 10 33.83 36.07 -6.61
N ALA A 11 33.27 34.99 -6.05
CA ALA A 11 33.07 33.76 -6.82
C ALA A 11 31.86 33.91 -7.72
N ASP A 12 32.07 33.85 -9.04
CA ASP A 12 31.02 33.59 -10.02
C ASP A 12 30.95 32.07 -10.25
N TRP A 13 30.06 31.42 -9.55
CA TRP A 13 29.93 29.96 -9.59
C TRP A 13 29.56 29.44 -10.98
N THR A 14 28.76 30.21 -11.74
CA THR A 14 28.36 29.83 -13.10
C THR A 14 29.55 29.86 -14.06
N ALA A 15 30.32 30.94 -14.04
CA ALA A 15 31.53 31.05 -14.85
C ALA A 15 32.59 29.98 -14.47
N PHE A 16 32.76 29.74 -13.17
CA PHE A 16 33.66 28.73 -12.67
C PHE A 16 33.25 27.31 -13.08
N GLN A 17 31.99 27.01 -13.01
CA GLN A 17 31.44 25.73 -13.46
C GLN A 17 31.70 25.54 -14.97
N ALA A 18 31.43 26.53 -15.79
CA ALA A 18 31.68 26.47 -17.23
C ALA A 18 33.17 26.24 -17.57
N GLU A 19 34.08 26.93 -16.87
CA GLU A 19 35.55 26.74 -17.01
C GLU A 19 35.95 25.29 -16.67
N VAL A 20 35.45 24.75 -15.57
CA VAL A 20 35.77 23.37 -15.14
C VAL A 20 35.19 22.33 -16.10
N THR A 21 33.95 22.50 -16.55
CA THR A 21 33.32 21.59 -17.50
C THR A 21 34.07 21.57 -18.84
N ALA A 22 34.45 22.75 -19.38
CA ALA A 22 35.24 22.85 -20.59
C ALA A 22 36.63 22.19 -20.43
N PHE A 23 37.28 22.35 -19.27
CA PHE A 23 38.51 21.64 -18.98
C PHE A 23 38.34 20.12 -18.98
N TRP A 24 37.31 19.61 -18.36
CA TRP A 24 37.03 18.16 -18.34
C TRP A 24 36.79 17.59 -19.74
N GLU A 25 36.05 18.27 -20.57
CA GLU A 25 35.79 17.88 -21.96
C GLU A 25 37.09 17.90 -22.80
N ALA A 26 37.84 19.02 -22.75
CA ALA A 26 39.08 19.16 -23.52
C ALA A 26 40.16 18.12 -23.17
N HIS A 27 40.15 17.66 -21.93
CA HIS A 27 41.16 16.68 -21.45
C HIS A 27 40.57 15.27 -21.29
N GLN A 28 39.32 15.02 -21.71
CA GLN A 28 38.65 13.71 -21.61
C GLN A 28 38.80 13.09 -20.20
N VAL A 29 38.56 13.90 -19.17
CA VAL A 29 38.82 13.49 -17.77
C VAL A 29 37.92 12.34 -17.33
N PHE A 30 36.66 12.34 -17.77
CA PHE A 30 35.75 11.24 -17.49
C PHE A 30 36.19 9.93 -18.16
N GLU A 31 36.56 9.97 -19.43
CA GLU A 31 37.02 8.84 -20.21
C GLU A 31 38.27 8.22 -19.58
N GLN A 32 39.20 9.07 -19.12
CA GLN A 32 40.39 8.60 -18.39
C GLN A 32 40.03 7.94 -17.06
N ALA A 33 39.05 8.49 -16.34
CA ALA A 33 38.59 7.93 -15.06
C ALA A 33 37.96 6.53 -15.19
N VAL A 34 37.35 6.22 -16.33
CA VAL A 34 36.72 4.92 -16.61
C VAL A 34 37.56 4.01 -17.52
N ALA A 35 38.76 4.42 -17.91
CA ALA A 35 39.65 3.65 -18.78
C ALA A 35 39.98 2.27 -18.17
N LYS A 36 40.10 1.27 -19.04
CA LYS A 36 40.44 -0.11 -18.64
C LYS A 36 41.97 -0.23 -18.45
N ASP A 37 42.43 -0.02 -17.22
CA ASP A 37 43.83 0.04 -16.86
C ASP A 37 44.29 -0.99 -15.80
N GLY A 38 43.48 -2.05 -15.61
CA GLY A 38 43.80 -3.11 -14.65
C GLY A 38 43.27 -2.84 -13.22
N ARG A 39 42.77 -1.66 -12.93
CA ARG A 39 42.13 -1.39 -11.64
C ARG A 39 40.92 -2.32 -11.40
N PRO A 40 40.65 -2.70 -10.14
CA PRO A 40 39.42 -3.46 -9.82
C PRO A 40 38.18 -2.66 -10.24
N SER A 41 37.25 -3.33 -10.88
CA SER A 41 36.06 -2.66 -11.43
C SER A 41 34.86 -2.72 -10.47
N LYS A 42 34.11 -1.63 -10.46
CA LYS A 42 32.71 -1.58 -9.97
C LYS A 42 31.82 -1.14 -11.12
N VAL A 43 30.63 -1.74 -11.19
CA VAL A 43 29.63 -1.39 -12.21
C VAL A 43 28.49 -0.63 -11.54
N PHE A 44 28.15 0.51 -12.12
CA PHE A 44 27.02 1.32 -11.69
C PHE A 44 26.04 1.50 -12.86
N TYR A 45 24.81 1.04 -12.66
CA TYR A 45 23.68 1.33 -13.54
C TYR A 45 22.83 2.42 -12.89
N GLU A 46 22.54 3.47 -13.61
CA GLU A 46 21.58 4.48 -13.13
C GLU A 46 20.18 3.84 -13.00
N GLY A 47 19.43 4.19 -11.93
CA GLY A 47 17.98 4.05 -11.91
C GLY A 47 17.41 5.05 -12.93
N PRO A 48 16.90 4.58 -14.08
CA PRO A 48 16.71 5.44 -15.23
C PRO A 48 15.51 6.36 -15.04
N PRO A 49 15.61 7.65 -15.37
CA PRO A 49 14.45 8.52 -15.42
C PRO A 49 13.62 8.23 -16.68
N SER A 50 12.32 8.59 -16.61
CA SER A 50 11.48 8.72 -17.81
C SER A 50 11.70 10.10 -18.41
N ALA A 51 12.01 10.17 -19.71
CA ALA A 51 12.24 11.45 -20.39
C ALA A 51 10.97 12.05 -21.01
N ASN A 52 9.82 11.75 -20.46
CA ASN A 52 8.51 12.29 -20.85
C ASN A 52 8.19 13.65 -20.22
N GLY A 53 9.08 14.17 -19.37
CA GLY A 53 8.97 15.47 -18.71
C GLY A 53 10.31 16.17 -18.52
N ILE A 54 10.25 17.48 -18.23
CA ILE A 54 11.43 18.29 -17.93
C ILE A 54 11.99 17.90 -16.54
N PRO A 55 13.32 17.76 -16.38
CA PRO A 55 13.92 17.42 -15.09
C PRO A 55 13.70 18.53 -14.04
N GLY A 56 13.32 18.13 -12.83
CA GLY A 56 13.15 19.02 -11.68
C GLY A 56 14.31 18.94 -10.68
N ILE A 57 14.31 19.84 -9.68
CA ILE A 57 15.38 19.94 -8.66
C ILE A 57 15.59 18.65 -7.86
N HIS A 58 14.54 17.88 -7.59
CA HIS A 58 14.64 16.60 -6.90
C HIS A 58 15.47 15.56 -7.67
N HIS A 59 15.48 15.63 -9.00
CA HIS A 59 16.33 14.80 -9.84
C HIS A 59 17.81 15.19 -9.70
N VAL A 60 18.10 16.48 -9.56
CA VAL A 60 19.47 16.98 -9.34
C VAL A 60 20.03 16.42 -8.04
N MET A 61 19.26 16.48 -6.96
CA MET A 61 19.70 15.96 -5.66
C MET A 61 20.01 14.46 -5.72
N ALA A 62 19.12 13.66 -6.28
CA ALA A 62 19.34 12.22 -6.41
C ALA A 62 20.58 11.90 -7.26
N ARG A 63 20.78 12.61 -8.36
CA ARG A 63 21.95 12.43 -9.25
C ARG A 63 23.25 12.88 -8.61
N ALA A 64 23.24 13.96 -7.83
CA ALA A 64 24.41 14.40 -7.09
C ALA A 64 24.90 13.34 -6.07
N ILE A 65 23.97 12.67 -5.37
CA ILE A 65 24.32 11.58 -4.45
C ILE A 65 24.92 10.38 -5.21
N LYS A 66 24.34 10.01 -6.34
CA LYS A 66 24.86 8.93 -7.20
C LYS A 66 26.29 9.22 -7.69
N ASP A 67 26.51 10.44 -8.19
CA ASP A 67 27.82 10.87 -8.68
C ASP A 67 28.87 10.93 -7.56
N LEU A 68 28.48 11.43 -6.38
CA LEU A 68 29.35 11.44 -5.20
C LEU A 68 29.88 10.04 -4.87
N LEU A 69 29.00 9.04 -4.83
CA LEU A 69 29.40 7.66 -4.55
C LEU A 69 30.32 7.09 -5.62
N CYS A 70 30.00 7.31 -6.90
CA CYS A 70 30.84 6.87 -8.01
C CYS A 70 32.22 7.54 -8.00
N ARG A 71 32.30 8.84 -7.74
CA ARG A 71 33.59 9.58 -7.61
C ARG A 71 34.37 9.10 -6.38
N TYR A 72 33.72 8.88 -5.26
CA TYR A 72 34.37 8.33 -4.07
C TYR A 72 35.07 7.00 -4.37
N TRP A 73 34.37 6.05 -5.00
CA TRP A 73 34.99 4.78 -5.40
C TRP A 73 36.11 4.95 -6.41
N THR A 74 35.99 5.89 -7.34
CA THR A 74 37.08 6.22 -8.28
C THR A 74 38.32 6.72 -7.54
N MET A 75 38.15 7.60 -6.55
CA MET A 75 39.26 8.09 -5.71
C MET A 75 39.85 7.00 -4.81
N GLN A 76 39.11 5.95 -4.49
CA GLN A 76 39.59 4.78 -3.77
C GLN A 76 40.35 3.77 -4.68
N GLY A 77 40.59 4.11 -5.92
CA GLY A 77 41.35 3.27 -6.86
C GLY A 77 40.52 2.26 -7.64
N TYR A 78 39.20 2.37 -7.62
CA TYR A 78 38.36 1.53 -8.47
C TYR A 78 38.09 2.19 -9.83
N ARG A 79 37.98 1.37 -10.87
CA ARG A 79 37.34 1.78 -12.11
C ARG A 79 35.83 1.61 -11.91
N VAL A 80 35.08 2.69 -12.06
CA VAL A 80 33.61 2.66 -11.91
C VAL A 80 32.99 2.85 -13.28
N ASP A 81 32.54 1.74 -13.88
CA ASP A 81 31.77 1.75 -15.13
C ASP A 81 30.34 2.28 -14.83
N ARG A 82 30.00 3.44 -15.40
CA ARG A 82 28.79 4.21 -15.08
C ARG A 82 27.91 4.26 -16.32
N LYS A 83 26.79 3.53 -16.29
CA LYS A 83 25.89 3.42 -17.43
C LYS A 83 24.60 4.18 -17.17
N SER A 84 24.28 5.13 -18.06
CA SER A 84 22.99 5.82 -18.10
C SER A 84 21.88 4.92 -18.65
N GLY A 85 20.64 5.35 -18.50
CA GLY A 85 19.48 4.65 -19.05
C GLY A 85 18.23 5.52 -19.10
N TRP A 86 17.23 5.02 -19.84
CA TRP A 86 15.93 5.63 -19.97
C TRP A 86 14.84 4.61 -19.62
N ASP A 87 13.98 4.97 -18.66
CA ASP A 87 12.74 4.23 -18.38
C ASP A 87 11.67 4.68 -19.37
N THR A 88 11.12 3.75 -20.10
CA THR A 88 10.26 4.04 -21.25
C THR A 88 8.89 3.38 -21.16
N HIS A 89 8.55 2.81 -20.01
CA HIS A 89 7.32 2.08 -19.78
C HIS A 89 6.49 2.70 -18.65
N GLY A 90 5.25 2.25 -18.55
CA GLY A 90 4.38 2.49 -17.43
C GLY A 90 3.29 3.52 -17.66
N LEU A 91 2.37 3.53 -16.72
CA LEU A 91 1.14 4.32 -16.72
C LEU A 91 1.35 5.83 -16.99
N PRO A 92 2.39 6.52 -16.47
CA PRO A 92 2.58 7.93 -16.74
C PRO A 92 2.78 8.26 -18.23
N VAL A 93 3.46 7.37 -18.97
CA VAL A 93 3.66 7.54 -20.43
C VAL A 93 2.33 7.35 -21.16
N GLU A 94 1.59 6.28 -20.83
CA GLU A 94 0.30 5.96 -21.46
C GLU A 94 -0.72 7.08 -21.24
N LEU A 95 -0.92 7.53 -20.02
CA LEU A 95 -1.86 8.61 -19.68
C LEU A 95 -1.51 9.94 -20.36
N GLN A 96 -0.23 10.24 -20.54
CA GLN A 96 0.21 11.43 -21.24
C GLN A 96 -0.13 11.35 -22.73
N VAL A 97 0.05 10.20 -23.36
CA VAL A 97 -0.28 9.97 -24.77
C VAL A 97 -1.80 9.95 -24.98
N GLU A 98 -2.57 9.28 -24.12
CA GLU A 98 -4.04 9.32 -24.13
C GLU A 98 -4.55 10.77 -24.11
N LYS A 99 -4.00 11.58 -23.20
CA LYS A 99 -4.35 13.00 -23.10
C LYS A 99 -3.97 13.80 -24.36
N LYS A 100 -2.80 13.54 -24.97
CA LYS A 100 -2.35 14.21 -26.20
C LYS A 100 -3.23 13.86 -27.40
N LEU A 101 -3.64 12.60 -27.50
CA LEU A 101 -4.49 12.11 -28.58
C LEU A 101 -5.98 12.42 -28.35
N GLY A 102 -6.38 12.83 -27.14
CA GLY A 102 -7.77 13.06 -26.77
C GLY A 102 -8.61 11.79 -26.74
N ILE A 103 -8.00 10.65 -26.45
CA ILE A 103 -8.63 9.32 -26.42
C ILE A 103 -8.74 8.80 -24.99
N ARG A 104 -9.55 7.75 -24.82
CA ARG A 104 -9.64 6.96 -23.59
C ARG A 104 -8.98 5.59 -23.80
N ARG A 105 -8.69 4.90 -22.72
CA ARG A 105 -8.09 3.57 -22.76
C ARG A 105 -8.89 2.59 -23.59
N GLU A 106 -10.23 2.66 -23.55
CA GLU A 106 -11.12 1.79 -24.30
C GLU A 106 -11.02 2.00 -25.83
N ASP A 107 -10.51 3.14 -26.26
CA ASP A 107 -10.33 3.47 -27.69
C ASP A 107 -9.11 2.78 -28.29
N ILE A 108 -8.16 2.33 -27.45
CA ILE A 108 -6.93 1.64 -27.88
C ILE A 108 -7.30 0.24 -28.40
N GLY A 109 -6.93 -0.02 -29.64
CA GLY A 109 -7.34 -1.24 -30.36
C GLY A 109 -8.71 -1.15 -31.03
N GLN A 110 -9.43 -0.04 -30.86
CA GLN A 110 -10.72 0.24 -31.49
C GLN A 110 -10.59 1.37 -32.52
N THR A 111 -10.45 2.61 -32.07
CA THR A 111 -10.31 3.81 -32.92
C THR A 111 -8.86 4.16 -33.22
N VAL A 112 -7.93 3.79 -32.33
CA VAL A 112 -6.49 3.91 -32.54
C VAL A 112 -5.86 2.51 -32.47
N SER A 113 -5.07 2.12 -33.47
CA SER A 113 -4.41 0.82 -33.45
C SER A 113 -3.40 0.75 -32.31
N ILE A 114 -3.21 -0.46 -31.75
CA ILE A 114 -2.17 -0.71 -30.72
C ILE A 114 -0.79 -0.31 -31.25
N ALA A 115 -0.51 -0.56 -32.53
CA ALA A 115 0.76 -0.21 -33.16
C ALA A 115 0.99 1.31 -33.20
N ASP A 116 -0.04 2.09 -33.55
CA ASP A 116 0.04 3.55 -33.59
C ASP A 116 0.14 4.12 -32.17
N PHE A 117 -0.62 3.61 -31.23
CA PHE A 117 -0.51 4.02 -29.82
C PHE A 117 0.91 3.77 -29.28
N ASN A 118 1.46 2.60 -29.50
CA ASN A 118 2.84 2.28 -29.09
C ASN A 118 3.88 3.16 -29.78
N ARG A 119 3.68 3.51 -31.05
CA ARG A 119 4.56 4.46 -31.75
C ARG A 119 4.53 5.83 -31.08
N HIS A 120 3.34 6.35 -30.76
CA HIS A 120 3.21 7.62 -30.03
C HIS A 120 3.85 7.58 -28.64
N CYS A 121 3.72 6.47 -27.91
CA CYS A 121 4.38 6.28 -26.62
C CYS A 121 5.91 6.33 -26.73
N ARG A 122 6.49 5.67 -27.75
CA ARG A 122 7.94 5.69 -28.00
C ARG A 122 8.45 7.09 -28.37
N GLU A 123 7.71 7.83 -29.19
CA GLU A 123 8.04 9.21 -29.55
C GLU A 123 7.95 10.15 -28.33
N ASP A 124 6.90 10.02 -27.54
CA ASP A 124 6.64 10.89 -26.39
C ASP A 124 7.64 10.68 -25.25
N VAL A 125 7.94 9.43 -24.90
CA VAL A 125 8.80 9.11 -23.76
C VAL A 125 10.24 9.56 -23.95
N MET A 126 10.70 9.76 -25.17
CA MET A 126 12.05 10.22 -25.49
C MET A 126 12.11 11.72 -25.80
N GLN A 127 11.00 12.44 -25.69
CA GLN A 127 10.87 13.84 -26.13
C GLN A 127 11.86 14.80 -25.44
N PHE A 128 12.18 14.58 -24.17
CA PHE A 128 12.99 15.48 -23.36
C PHE A 128 14.40 14.95 -23.07
N THR A 129 14.86 13.89 -23.74
CA THR A 129 16.21 13.32 -23.53
C THR A 129 17.31 14.37 -23.61
N GLY A 130 17.27 15.23 -24.64
CA GLY A 130 18.23 16.31 -24.78
C GLY A 130 18.28 17.29 -23.60
N LYS A 131 17.13 17.59 -22.96
CA LYS A 131 17.09 18.44 -21.75
C LYS A 131 17.69 17.73 -20.53
N TRP A 132 17.48 16.45 -20.43
CA TRP A 132 18.08 15.63 -19.38
C TRP A 132 19.62 15.50 -19.56
N GLU A 133 20.09 15.35 -20.78
CA GLU A 133 21.52 15.32 -21.09
C GLU A 133 22.18 16.68 -20.83
N GLU A 134 21.55 17.78 -21.25
CA GLU A 134 21.99 19.13 -20.96
C GLU A 134 22.15 19.35 -19.45
N LEU A 135 21.12 18.99 -18.65
CA LEU A 135 21.20 19.06 -17.19
C LEU A 135 22.32 18.18 -16.63
N THR A 136 22.48 16.96 -17.15
CA THR A 136 23.51 16.04 -16.71
C THR A 136 24.91 16.62 -16.89
N ARG A 137 25.19 17.24 -18.06
CA ARG A 137 26.44 17.93 -18.31
C ARG A 137 26.60 19.16 -17.44
N LEU A 138 25.53 19.98 -17.33
CA LEU A 138 25.55 21.20 -16.52
C LEU A 138 25.87 20.93 -15.05
N MET A 139 25.29 19.90 -14.45
CA MET A 139 25.58 19.56 -13.05
C MET A 139 26.93 18.83 -12.86
N GLY A 140 27.65 18.53 -13.95
CA GLY A 140 28.92 17.81 -13.92
C GLY A 140 28.77 16.35 -13.48
N TYR A 141 27.63 15.73 -13.72
CA TYR A 141 27.41 14.33 -13.40
C TYR A 141 28.13 13.43 -14.41
N TRP A 142 29.09 12.68 -13.94
CA TRP A 142 29.91 11.79 -14.79
C TRP A 142 29.22 10.45 -15.02
N ILE A 143 28.63 10.28 -16.20
CA ILE A 143 27.95 9.05 -16.62
C ILE A 143 28.06 8.90 -18.15
N ASP A 144 28.15 7.66 -18.65
CA ASP A 144 28.14 7.36 -20.08
C ASP A 144 26.77 7.66 -20.68
N LEU A 145 26.66 8.78 -21.39
CA LEU A 145 25.46 9.21 -22.11
C LEU A 145 25.41 8.71 -23.56
N ASP A 146 26.54 8.24 -24.11
CA ASP A 146 26.62 7.84 -25.52
C ASP A 146 26.00 6.46 -25.76
N ARG A 147 25.99 5.61 -24.74
CA ARG A 147 25.49 4.24 -24.82
C ARG A 147 24.49 3.95 -23.70
N PRO A 148 23.40 4.69 -23.59
CA PRO A 148 22.39 4.44 -22.57
C PRO A 148 21.69 3.10 -22.85
N TYR A 149 21.23 2.43 -21.79
CA TYR A 149 20.23 1.38 -21.99
C TYR A 149 18.85 2.00 -22.06
N VAL A 150 18.00 1.47 -22.93
CA VAL A 150 16.61 1.95 -23.12
C VAL A 150 15.71 0.76 -22.92
N THR A 151 14.77 0.87 -21.98
CA THR A 151 14.02 -0.30 -21.52
C THR A 151 13.10 -0.93 -22.58
N TYR A 152 12.75 -0.20 -23.65
CA TYR A 152 12.00 -0.77 -24.79
C TYR A 152 12.89 -1.36 -25.89
N HIS A 153 14.23 -1.27 -25.80
CA HIS A 153 15.10 -1.93 -26.78
C HIS A 153 15.12 -3.44 -26.57
N ASN A 154 15.22 -4.19 -27.68
CA ASN A 154 15.17 -5.64 -27.65
C ASN A 154 16.26 -6.26 -26.78
N GLU A 155 17.49 -5.73 -26.81
CA GLU A 155 18.61 -6.23 -26.04
C GLU A 155 18.34 -6.14 -24.52
N TYR A 156 17.66 -5.08 -24.07
CA TYR A 156 17.25 -4.95 -22.69
C TYR A 156 16.16 -5.97 -22.35
N ILE A 157 15.12 -6.05 -23.19
CA ILE A 157 13.99 -6.97 -23.00
C ILE A 157 14.50 -8.43 -22.96
N GLU A 158 15.35 -8.84 -23.89
CA GLU A 158 15.94 -10.19 -23.91
C GLU A 158 16.77 -10.48 -22.65
N SER A 159 17.51 -9.49 -22.15
CA SER A 159 18.27 -9.62 -20.91
C SER A 159 17.36 -9.85 -19.71
N VAL A 160 16.26 -9.11 -19.62
CA VAL A 160 15.24 -9.31 -18.56
C VAL A 160 14.56 -10.68 -18.69
N TRP A 161 14.20 -11.11 -19.89
CA TRP A 161 13.61 -12.41 -20.11
C TRP A 161 14.54 -13.57 -19.74
N ASN A 162 15.84 -13.45 -20.03
CA ASN A 162 16.83 -14.42 -19.58
C ASN A 162 16.91 -14.52 -18.04
N LEU A 163 16.80 -13.38 -17.32
CA LEU A 163 16.76 -13.39 -15.87
C LEU A 163 15.48 -14.05 -15.34
N LEU A 164 14.32 -13.71 -15.91
CA LEU A 164 13.03 -14.33 -15.56
C LEU A 164 13.04 -15.85 -15.82
N GLN A 165 13.62 -16.29 -16.95
CA GLN A 165 13.78 -17.71 -17.24
C GLN A 165 14.61 -18.43 -16.16
N LYS A 166 15.72 -17.82 -15.73
CA LYS A 166 16.55 -18.38 -14.65
C LYS A 166 15.80 -18.47 -13.33
N LEU A 167 14.96 -17.47 -12.99
CA LEU A 167 14.10 -17.51 -11.81
C LEU A 167 13.05 -18.60 -11.92
N TYR A 168 12.44 -18.75 -13.09
CA TYR A 168 11.46 -19.82 -13.36
C TYR A 168 12.05 -21.21 -13.14
N HIS A 169 13.22 -21.48 -13.74
CA HIS A 169 13.90 -22.77 -13.56
C HIS A 169 14.32 -23.06 -12.11
N LYS A 170 14.49 -22.02 -11.29
CA LYS A 170 14.74 -22.16 -9.85
C LYS A 170 13.45 -22.32 -9.02
N GLY A 171 12.27 -22.33 -9.64
CA GLY A 171 10.98 -22.40 -8.95
C GLY A 171 10.62 -21.11 -8.17
N LEU A 172 11.33 -20.00 -8.43
CA LEU A 172 11.10 -18.73 -7.75
C LEU A 172 10.06 -17.84 -8.45
N LEU A 173 9.73 -18.15 -9.72
CA LEU A 173 8.66 -17.52 -10.48
C LEU A 173 7.50 -18.49 -10.60
N TYR A 174 6.35 -18.13 -10.06
CA TYR A 174 5.15 -18.96 -10.05
C TYR A 174 3.90 -18.10 -10.24
N LYS A 175 2.79 -18.72 -10.66
CA LYS A 175 1.49 -18.07 -10.75
C LYS A 175 0.82 -18.06 -9.38
N GLY A 176 0.38 -16.90 -8.92
CA GLY A 176 -0.27 -16.75 -7.63
C GLY A 176 -1.26 -15.59 -7.61
N PHE A 177 -1.94 -15.44 -6.48
CA PHE A 177 -2.85 -14.33 -6.23
C PHE A 177 -2.20 -13.35 -5.25
N THR A 178 -2.50 -12.06 -5.43
CA THR A 178 -2.09 -10.99 -4.51
C THR A 178 -3.17 -9.91 -4.47
N ILE A 179 -3.15 -9.10 -3.43
CA ILE A 179 -4.01 -7.92 -3.33
C ILE A 179 -3.25 -6.74 -3.90
N GLN A 180 -3.91 -6.01 -4.78
CA GLN A 180 -3.37 -4.80 -5.39
C GLN A 180 -4.47 -3.74 -5.46
N PRO A 181 -4.20 -2.49 -5.03
CA PRO A 181 -5.10 -1.37 -5.25
C PRO A 181 -5.39 -1.19 -6.73
N TYR A 182 -6.63 -0.93 -7.06
CA TYR A 182 -7.09 -0.74 -8.43
C TYR A 182 -7.71 0.65 -8.59
N SER A 183 -7.32 1.36 -9.63
CA SER A 183 -7.90 2.65 -10.00
C SER A 183 -8.93 2.47 -11.11
N PRO A 184 -10.24 2.65 -10.85
CA PRO A 184 -11.24 2.61 -11.92
C PRO A 184 -11.03 3.71 -12.97
N ALA A 185 -10.54 4.88 -12.55
CA ALA A 185 -10.31 6.00 -13.46
C ALA A 185 -9.15 5.74 -14.43
N ALA A 186 -8.09 5.06 -13.97
CA ALA A 186 -6.96 4.66 -14.84
C ALA A 186 -7.16 3.28 -15.47
N GLY A 187 -8.19 2.51 -15.05
CA GLY A 187 -8.48 1.17 -15.55
C GLY A 187 -7.38 0.14 -15.27
N THR A 188 -6.58 0.33 -14.20
CA THR A 188 -5.42 -0.54 -13.90
C THR A 188 -5.14 -0.64 -12.41
N GLY A 189 -4.38 -1.68 -12.02
CA GLY A 189 -3.79 -1.79 -10.69
C GLY A 189 -2.70 -0.74 -10.49
N LEU A 190 -2.53 -0.30 -9.24
CA LEU A 190 -1.53 0.68 -8.85
C LEU A 190 -0.40 -0.01 -8.08
N SER A 191 0.83 0.41 -8.37
CA SER A 191 2.01 -0.01 -7.64
C SER A 191 2.14 0.75 -6.30
N SER A 192 2.91 0.21 -5.37
CA SER A 192 3.25 0.91 -4.12
C SER A 192 3.98 2.24 -4.36
N HIS A 193 4.76 2.33 -5.45
CA HIS A 193 5.41 3.59 -5.84
C HIS A 193 4.40 4.68 -6.21
N GLU A 194 3.38 4.35 -6.98
CA GLU A 194 2.31 5.27 -7.37
C GLU A 194 1.48 5.72 -6.17
N LEU A 195 1.22 4.82 -5.22
CA LEU A 195 0.50 5.14 -3.99
C LEU A 195 1.30 6.04 -3.03
N ASN A 196 2.63 5.98 -3.08
CA ASN A 196 3.50 6.77 -2.21
C ASN A 196 3.85 8.17 -2.77
N GLN A 197 3.25 8.57 -3.89
CA GLN A 197 3.47 9.91 -4.43
C GLN A 197 2.86 11.00 -3.53
N PRO A 198 3.49 12.18 -3.42
CA PRO A 198 2.93 13.28 -2.66
C PRO A 198 1.51 13.67 -3.12
N GLY A 199 0.59 13.82 -2.17
CA GLY A 199 -0.80 14.19 -2.44
C GLY A 199 -1.70 13.06 -2.95
N THR A 200 -1.23 11.82 -2.96
CA THR A 200 -2.05 10.64 -3.30
C THR A 200 -3.15 10.41 -2.26
N TYR A 201 -2.83 10.55 -0.98
CA TYR A 201 -3.81 10.41 0.10
C TYR A 201 -4.42 11.77 0.46
N ARG A 202 -5.75 11.79 0.60
CA ARG A 202 -6.51 12.97 1.01
C ARG A 202 -7.55 12.58 2.04
N GLN A 203 -7.83 13.49 2.96
CA GLN A 203 -8.95 13.34 3.88
C GLN A 203 -10.26 13.54 3.12
N VAL A 204 -11.12 12.54 3.15
CA VAL A 204 -12.44 12.58 2.55
C VAL A 204 -13.50 12.22 3.60
N LYS A 205 -14.69 12.79 3.47
CA LYS A 205 -15.85 12.41 4.28
C LYS A 205 -16.56 11.26 3.59
N ASP A 206 -16.66 10.12 4.27
CA ASP A 206 -17.30 8.94 3.74
C ASP A 206 -18.27 8.32 4.78
N LEU A 207 -19.13 7.41 4.30
CA LEU A 207 -20.05 6.68 5.17
C LEU A 207 -19.33 5.51 5.83
N SER A 208 -19.53 5.40 7.14
CA SER A 208 -19.12 4.22 7.89
C SER A 208 -20.35 3.46 8.44
N MET A 209 -20.17 2.19 8.69
CA MET A 209 -21.24 1.30 9.16
C MET A 209 -20.72 0.40 10.27
N VAL A 210 -21.60 0.08 11.23
CA VAL A 210 -21.40 -1.01 12.19
C VAL A 210 -22.31 -2.17 11.77
N ALA A 211 -21.71 -3.25 11.32
CA ALA A 211 -22.41 -4.48 10.99
C ALA A 211 -22.53 -5.38 12.21
N GLN A 212 -23.68 -6.08 12.33
CA GLN A 212 -23.99 -6.99 13.43
C GLN A 212 -23.97 -8.44 12.93
N PHE A 213 -22.96 -9.19 13.35
CA PHE A 213 -22.78 -10.59 12.97
C PHE A 213 -23.33 -11.49 14.09
N ARG A 214 -24.41 -12.21 13.81
CA ARG A 214 -25.06 -13.08 14.77
C ARG A 214 -24.22 -14.32 15.02
N LEU A 215 -23.86 -14.60 16.28
CA LEU A 215 -23.23 -15.86 16.65
C LEU A 215 -24.19 -17.02 16.46
N GLU A 216 -23.65 -18.16 16.02
CA GLU A 216 -24.39 -19.42 16.00
C GLU A 216 -24.78 -19.85 17.43
N LYS A 217 -25.74 -20.75 17.56
CA LYS A 217 -26.28 -21.16 18.85
C LYS A 217 -25.23 -21.66 19.82
N ASP A 218 -24.31 -22.51 19.35
CA ASP A 218 -23.26 -23.09 20.19
C ASP A 218 -22.22 -22.04 20.61
N ALA A 219 -21.85 -21.13 19.70
CA ALA A 219 -20.97 -20.02 20.01
C ALA A 219 -21.61 -19.04 21.02
N THR A 220 -22.92 -18.79 20.88
CA THR A 220 -23.70 -18.01 21.85
C THR A 220 -23.63 -18.63 23.24
N GLN A 221 -23.82 -19.94 23.36
CA GLN A 221 -23.73 -20.65 24.64
C GLN A 221 -22.32 -20.58 25.25
N GLN A 222 -21.29 -20.69 24.42
CA GLN A 222 -19.89 -20.55 24.89
C GLN A 222 -19.64 -19.16 25.47
N VAL A 223 -20.06 -18.09 24.82
CA VAL A 223 -19.93 -16.71 25.34
C VAL A 223 -20.66 -16.55 26.67
N LEU A 224 -21.90 -17.07 26.77
CA LEU A 224 -22.67 -17.02 28.02
C LEU A 224 -22.01 -17.86 29.13
N GLY A 225 -21.41 -19.00 28.81
CA GLY A 225 -20.62 -19.82 29.74
C GLY A 225 -19.39 -19.07 30.27
N MET A 226 -18.63 -18.41 29.40
CA MET A 226 -17.49 -17.58 29.81
C MET A 226 -17.90 -16.47 30.79
N LEU A 227 -19.07 -15.85 30.60
CA LEU A 227 -19.58 -14.83 31.53
C LEU A 227 -19.97 -15.45 32.89
N ALA A 228 -20.52 -16.66 32.90
CA ALA A 228 -20.90 -17.35 34.14
C ALA A 228 -19.69 -17.77 34.99
N GLU A 229 -18.57 -18.16 34.35
CA GLU A 229 -17.33 -18.56 35.04
C GLU A 229 -16.62 -17.37 35.72
N LEU A 230 -16.84 -16.15 35.27
CA LEU A 230 -16.26 -14.93 35.84
C LEU A 230 -16.94 -14.47 37.16
N GLY A 231 -17.92 -15.21 37.65
CA GLY A 231 -18.51 -15.29 38.98
C GLY A 231 -18.91 -13.99 39.68
N ASP A 232 -17.98 -13.15 40.03
CA ASP A 232 -18.24 -11.96 40.88
C ASP A 232 -18.50 -10.65 40.13
N ALA A 233 -18.18 -10.57 38.85
CA ALA A 233 -18.51 -9.39 38.03
C ALA A 233 -19.97 -9.38 37.57
N ALA A 234 -20.64 -10.53 37.58
CA ALA A 234 -22.07 -10.68 37.26
C ALA A 234 -23.00 -10.24 38.42
N SER A 235 -22.46 -9.98 39.61
CA SER A 235 -23.28 -9.52 40.76
C SER A 235 -23.83 -8.10 40.61
N SER A 236 -23.48 -7.39 39.53
CA SER A 236 -24.13 -6.13 39.16
C SER A 236 -25.35 -6.30 38.22
N VAL A 237 -25.61 -7.53 37.75
CA VAL A 237 -26.81 -7.80 36.94
C VAL A 237 -28.02 -7.88 37.90
N PRO A 238 -29.01 -7.00 37.81
CA PRO A 238 -30.21 -7.11 38.63
C PRO A 238 -30.87 -8.49 38.42
N ASP A 239 -31.30 -9.16 39.50
CA ASP A 239 -31.93 -10.48 39.50
C ASP A 239 -33.13 -10.64 38.54
N GLN A 240 -33.65 -9.54 37.99
CA GLN A 240 -34.79 -9.48 37.10
C GLN A 240 -34.44 -9.47 35.59
N VAL A 241 -33.14 -9.44 35.22
CA VAL A 241 -32.74 -9.35 33.82
C VAL A 241 -32.44 -10.71 33.23
N SER A 242 -33.44 -11.30 32.58
CA SER A 242 -33.22 -12.54 31.82
C SER A 242 -32.38 -12.26 30.57
N ILE A 243 -31.23 -12.97 30.46
CA ILE A 243 -30.39 -12.98 29.26
C ILE A 243 -30.52 -14.28 28.48
N GLN A 244 -31.26 -15.25 29.05
CA GLN A 244 -31.49 -16.55 28.41
C GLN A 244 -32.32 -16.40 27.11
N GLY A 245 -31.80 -16.99 26.05
CA GLY A 245 -32.45 -16.96 24.72
C GLY A 245 -32.22 -15.69 23.89
N LEU A 246 -31.50 -14.68 24.43
CA LEU A 246 -31.11 -13.52 23.63
C LEU A 246 -30.04 -13.89 22.63
N PRO A 247 -30.15 -13.39 21.37
CA PRO A 247 -29.06 -13.56 20.39
C PRO A 247 -27.84 -12.72 20.76
N VAL A 248 -26.62 -13.25 20.48
CA VAL A 248 -25.38 -12.53 20.63
C VAL A 248 -24.91 -12.09 19.25
N PHE A 249 -24.59 -10.80 19.12
CA PHE A 249 -24.05 -10.21 17.90
C PHE A 249 -22.63 -9.68 18.14
N VAL A 250 -21.75 -9.91 17.20
CA VAL A 250 -20.42 -9.32 17.13
C VAL A 250 -20.51 -8.04 16.31
N LEU A 251 -20.06 -6.92 16.86
CA LEU A 251 -20.09 -5.62 16.18
C LEU A 251 -18.78 -5.40 15.43
N ALA A 252 -18.82 -5.29 14.12
CA ALA A 252 -17.66 -4.90 13.31
C ALA A 252 -17.94 -3.58 12.58
N TRP A 253 -17.02 -2.62 12.73
CA TRP A 253 -17.11 -1.34 12.06
C TRP A 253 -16.31 -1.36 10.76
N THR A 254 -16.85 -0.71 9.73
CA THR A 254 -16.19 -0.58 8.43
C THR A 254 -16.47 0.78 7.77
N THR A 255 -15.46 1.32 7.08
CA THR A 255 -15.59 2.45 6.16
C THR A 255 -15.81 2.00 4.71
N THR A 256 -15.81 0.70 4.45
CA THR A 256 -16.00 0.11 3.13
C THR A 256 -17.16 -0.90 3.13
N PRO A 257 -18.41 -0.46 3.36
CA PRO A 257 -19.55 -1.37 3.52
C PRO A 257 -19.84 -2.23 2.27
N TRP A 258 -19.37 -1.82 1.10
CA TRP A 258 -19.47 -2.61 -0.14
C TRP A 258 -18.64 -3.88 -0.15
N THR A 259 -17.72 -4.08 0.80
CA THR A 259 -16.94 -5.32 0.95
C THR A 259 -17.65 -6.38 1.82
N LEU A 260 -18.69 -6.01 2.54
CA LEU A 260 -19.48 -6.92 3.41
C LEU A 260 -20.04 -8.15 2.70
N PRO A 261 -20.48 -8.10 1.42
CA PRO A 261 -20.89 -9.31 0.69
C PRO A 261 -19.81 -10.39 0.56
N SER A 262 -18.51 -9.98 0.65
CA SER A 262 -17.35 -10.87 0.59
C SER A 262 -16.76 -11.19 1.97
N ASN A 263 -17.52 -10.97 3.04
CA ASN A 263 -17.10 -11.32 4.39
C ASN A 263 -16.89 -12.83 4.52
N THR A 264 -15.73 -13.23 5.04
CA THR A 264 -15.40 -14.65 5.33
C THR A 264 -14.97 -14.87 6.76
N GLY A 265 -14.64 -13.83 7.51
CA GLY A 265 -14.19 -13.94 8.90
C GLY A 265 -14.33 -12.63 9.67
N LEU A 266 -14.15 -12.71 10.97
CA LEU A 266 -14.03 -11.58 11.88
C LEU A 266 -12.70 -11.70 12.63
N ALA A 267 -11.91 -10.62 12.65
CA ALA A 267 -10.66 -10.57 13.38
C ALA A 267 -10.82 -9.87 14.72
N VAL A 268 -10.26 -10.48 15.76
CA VAL A 268 -10.14 -9.92 17.12
C VAL A 268 -8.67 -9.87 17.53
N GLY A 269 -8.30 -8.94 18.42
CA GLY A 269 -6.96 -8.94 19.01
C GLY A 269 -6.88 -9.91 20.17
N ALA A 270 -5.91 -10.81 20.18
CA ALA A 270 -5.77 -11.84 21.22
C ALA A 270 -5.76 -11.27 22.64
N ASN A 271 -5.07 -10.14 22.82
CA ASN A 271 -4.86 -9.47 24.11
C ASN A 271 -5.87 -8.34 24.37
N ILE A 272 -6.83 -8.12 23.45
CA ILE A 272 -7.87 -7.13 23.64
C ILE A 272 -8.99 -7.73 24.48
N THR A 273 -9.47 -6.96 25.45
CA THR A 273 -10.64 -7.32 26.27
C THR A 273 -11.90 -6.84 25.57
N TYR A 274 -12.87 -7.71 25.42
CA TYR A 274 -14.17 -7.43 24.80
C TYR A 274 -15.26 -7.42 25.84
N ALA A 275 -16.15 -6.45 25.75
CA ALA A 275 -17.32 -6.32 26.59
C ALA A 275 -18.54 -7.03 25.96
N VAL A 276 -19.33 -7.69 26.79
CA VAL A 276 -20.66 -8.17 26.44
C VAL A 276 -21.68 -7.21 27.03
N VAL A 277 -22.45 -6.56 26.17
CA VAL A 277 -23.43 -5.54 26.56
C VAL A 277 -24.81 -5.98 26.12
N ARG A 278 -25.79 -5.99 27.06
CA ARG A 278 -27.21 -6.11 26.70
C ARG A 278 -27.72 -4.75 26.25
N CYS A 279 -28.37 -4.70 25.12
CA CYS A 279 -29.00 -3.48 24.60
C CYS A 279 -30.23 -3.81 23.76
N THR A 280 -31.09 -2.81 23.53
CA THR A 280 -32.19 -2.90 22.56
C THR A 280 -31.68 -2.44 21.20
N ASN A 281 -31.89 -3.22 20.15
CA ASN A 281 -31.51 -2.86 18.78
C ASN A 281 -32.35 -1.66 18.33
N PRO A 282 -31.74 -0.55 17.90
CA PRO A 282 -32.46 0.69 17.57
C PRO A 282 -33.37 0.59 16.33
N TYR A 283 -33.17 -0.43 15.50
CA TYR A 283 -33.96 -0.62 14.27
C TYR A 283 -35.07 -1.67 14.42
N THR A 284 -34.83 -2.73 15.20
CA THR A 284 -35.76 -3.83 15.35
C THR A 284 -36.55 -3.78 16.66
N PHE A 285 -36.12 -2.92 17.60
CA PHE A 285 -36.66 -2.77 18.96
C PHE A 285 -36.67 -4.07 19.76
N LYS A 286 -35.76 -5.01 19.43
CA LYS A 286 -35.59 -6.27 20.15
C LYS A 286 -34.37 -6.23 21.03
N ASP A 287 -34.44 -6.87 22.18
CA ASP A 287 -33.31 -7.05 23.07
C ASP A 287 -32.28 -8.03 22.48
N GLN A 288 -31.03 -7.70 22.65
CA GLN A 288 -29.90 -8.47 22.15
C GLN A 288 -28.67 -8.28 23.03
N LEU A 289 -27.69 -9.18 22.88
CA LEU A 289 -26.36 -9.03 23.44
C LEU A 289 -25.41 -8.64 22.31
N VAL A 290 -24.47 -7.74 22.60
CA VAL A 290 -23.46 -7.32 21.63
C VAL A 290 -22.07 -7.43 22.20
N LEU A 291 -21.11 -7.82 21.33
CA LEU A 291 -19.67 -7.91 21.60
C LEU A 291 -18.94 -6.77 20.89
N LEU A 292 -18.14 -6.00 21.65
CA LEU A 292 -17.24 -4.97 21.14
C LEU A 292 -16.08 -4.78 22.12
N ALA A 293 -14.98 -4.14 21.68
CA ALA A 293 -13.86 -3.88 22.59
C ALA A 293 -14.30 -3.05 23.81
N LYS A 294 -13.79 -3.40 24.99
CA LYS A 294 -14.06 -2.71 26.27
C LYS A 294 -13.87 -1.20 26.15
N ASP A 295 -12.75 -0.77 25.56
CA ASP A 295 -12.37 0.63 25.44
C ASP A 295 -13.31 1.42 24.49
N ARG A 296 -14.13 0.72 23.71
CA ARG A 296 -15.08 1.32 22.77
C ARG A 296 -16.52 1.39 23.29
N VAL A 297 -16.80 0.78 24.44
CA VAL A 297 -18.16 0.73 24.99
C VAL A 297 -18.76 2.12 25.15
N THR A 298 -18.02 3.08 25.72
CA THR A 298 -18.49 4.45 25.95
C THR A 298 -18.75 5.23 24.66
N SER A 299 -18.12 4.86 23.55
CA SER A 299 -18.34 5.49 22.24
C SER A 299 -19.68 5.08 21.60
N TYR A 300 -20.18 3.90 21.96
CA TYR A 300 -21.43 3.35 21.42
C TYR A 300 -22.59 3.39 22.41
N PHE A 301 -22.27 3.42 23.70
CA PHE A 301 -23.24 3.33 24.78
C PHE A 301 -22.98 4.40 25.84
N SER A 302 -23.04 5.69 25.46
CA SER A 302 -22.86 6.79 26.41
C SER A 302 -24.09 6.91 27.33
N SER A 303 -23.83 7.09 28.61
CA SER A 303 -24.88 7.22 29.65
C SER A 303 -25.80 8.45 29.51
N ASN A 304 -25.52 9.36 28.58
CA ASN A 304 -26.27 10.59 28.37
C ASN A 304 -27.34 10.53 27.27
N GLU A 305 -27.42 9.45 26.53
CA GLU A 305 -28.57 9.17 25.67
C GLU A 305 -29.52 8.20 26.38
N ALA A 306 -30.02 8.60 27.52
CA ALA A 306 -31.34 8.13 27.97
C ALA A 306 -32.30 8.46 26.83
N SER A 307 -32.64 7.45 26.07
CA SER A 307 -33.50 7.53 24.89
C SER A 307 -34.70 8.41 25.19
N LYS A 308 -34.84 9.50 24.44
CA LYS A 308 -36.09 10.27 24.40
C LYS A 308 -37.24 9.47 23.84
N ASP A 309 -37.01 8.22 23.41
CA ASP A 309 -38.02 7.29 22.95
C ASP A 309 -38.54 6.46 24.14
N ALA A 310 -39.75 6.79 24.55
CA ALA A 310 -40.49 6.17 25.65
C ALA A 310 -40.74 4.64 25.49
N GLN A 311 -40.15 3.96 24.50
CA GLN A 311 -40.27 2.53 24.24
C GLN A 311 -39.06 1.69 24.62
N ALA A 312 -37.87 2.28 24.88
CA ALA A 312 -36.71 1.55 25.40
C ALA A 312 -36.86 1.36 26.92
N GLN A 313 -37.30 0.20 27.35
CA GLN A 313 -37.62 -0.08 28.75
C GLN A 313 -36.38 -0.21 29.67
N THR A 314 -35.17 -0.38 29.12
CA THR A 314 -33.91 -0.47 29.90
C THR A 314 -32.73 0.04 29.07
N GLY A 315 -31.88 0.92 29.65
CA GLY A 315 -30.64 1.35 29.04
C GLY A 315 -29.66 0.19 28.84
N PRO A 316 -28.52 0.45 28.13
CA PRO A 316 -27.51 -0.56 27.92
C PRO A 316 -26.92 -1.05 29.25
N LEU A 317 -26.78 -2.38 29.39
CA LEU A 317 -26.26 -3.04 30.59
C LEU A 317 -25.02 -3.85 30.25
N LEU A 318 -23.91 -3.51 30.87
CA LEU A 318 -22.68 -4.31 30.79
C LEU A 318 -22.82 -5.59 31.60
N LEU A 319 -22.64 -6.75 30.97
CA LEU A 319 -22.77 -8.06 31.59
C LEU A 319 -21.42 -8.64 32.04
N GLY A 320 -20.33 -8.31 31.36
CA GLY A 320 -19.00 -8.79 31.70
C GLY A 320 -18.02 -8.62 30.54
N TYR A 321 -16.86 -9.26 30.70
CA TYR A 321 -15.76 -9.14 29.75
C TYR A 321 -15.24 -10.51 29.35
N VAL A 322 -14.75 -10.63 28.12
CA VAL A 322 -14.08 -11.83 27.60
C VAL A 322 -12.78 -11.42 26.90
N GLN A 323 -11.76 -12.27 26.94
CA GLN A 323 -10.52 -12.03 26.23
C GLN A 323 -10.68 -12.42 24.76
N GLY A 324 -10.03 -11.66 23.86
CA GLY A 324 -10.11 -11.95 22.45
C GLY A 324 -9.60 -13.33 22.05
N SER A 325 -8.56 -13.83 22.73
CA SER A 325 -8.08 -15.21 22.54
C SER A 325 -9.15 -16.28 22.81
N ALA A 326 -10.08 -16.03 23.73
CA ALA A 326 -11.17 -16.95 24.05
C ALA A 326 -12.30 -16.93 23.00
N LEU A 327 -12.36 -15.89 22.16
CA LEU A 327 -13.34 -15.77 21.08
C LEU A 327 -12.91 -16.52 19.81
N GLN A 328 -11.65 -16.96 19.73
CA GLN A 328 -11.11 -17.64 18.56
C GLN A 328 -11.88 -18.92 18.26
N GLY A 329 -12.28 -19.10 16.99
CA GLY A 329 -13.00 -20.27 16.51
C GLY A 329 -14.52 -20.18 16.66
N LEU A 330 -15.05 -19.22 17.41
CA LEU A 330 -16.50 -19.03 17.50
C LEU A 330 -17.10 -18.74 16.12
N ARG A 331 -18.22 -19.41 15.81
CA ARG A 331 -18.88 -19.31 14.51
C ARG A 331 -20.04 -18.31 14.56
N TYR A 332 -20.26 -17.67 13.41
CA TYR A 332 -21.37 -16.75 13.22
C TYR A 332 -22.10 -17.05 11.90
N GLU A 333 -23.35 -16.64 11.84
CA GLU A 333 -24.19 -16.76 10.65
C GLU A 333 -23.67 -15.77 9.56
N ALA A 334 -23.61 -16.21 8.29
CA ALA A 334 -23.23 -15.33 7.19
C ALA A 334 -24.12 -14.08 7.18
N LEU A 335 -23.50 -12.90 7.16
CA LEU A 335 -24.23 -11.63 7.18
C LEU A 335 -25.18 -11.49 5.97
N LEU A 336 -24.66 -11.87 4.80
CA LEU A 336 -25.38 -11.79 3.53
C LEU A 336 -25.27 -13.14 2.78
N PRO A 337 -26.39 -13.73 2.33
CA PRO A 337 -26.41 -15.07 1.78
C PRO A 337 -26.12 -15.14 0.26
N TYR A 338 -25.46 -14.12 -0.31
CA TYR A 338 -25.31 -14.00 -1.76
C TYR A 338 -24.25 -14.93 -2.35
N ALA A 339 -23.18 -15.15 -1.62
CA ALA A 339 -22.10 -16.04 -2.06
C ALA A 339 -21.47 -16.73 -0.84
N ARG A 340 -21.03 -17.97 -1.05
CA ARG A 340 -20.20 -18.68 -0.08
C ARG A 340 -18.88 -19.05 -0.75
N PRO A 341 -17.75 -18.97 -0.04
CA PRO A 341 -16.50 -19.54 -0.54
C PRO A 341 -16.70 -21.01 -0.92
N ALA A 342 -16.11 -21.43 -2.04
CA ALA A 342 -16.15 -22.82 -2.48
C ALA A 342 -15.28 -23.72 -1.59
N ASP A 343 -14.19 -23.13 -1.06
CA ASP A 343 -13.18 -23.79 -0.24
C ASP A 343 -12.96 -23.00 1.06
N GLY A 344 -12.27 -23.61 2.01
CA GLY A 344 -11.91 -22.97 3.26
C GLY A 344 -12.89 -23.24 4.40
N ASP A 345 -12.67 -22.54 5.53
CA ASP A 345 -13.48 -22.63 6.74
C ASP A 345 -13.97 -21.22 7.17
N PRO A 346 -14.89 -20.62 6.42
CA PRO A 346 -15.35 -19.25 6.66
C PRO A 346 -16.30 -19.11 7.84
N TYR A 347 -16.71 -17.86 8.12
CA TYR A 347 -17.71 -17.44 9.09
C TYR A 347 -17.36 -17.78 10.53
N ARG A 348 -16.10 -17.54 10.89
CA ARG A 348 -15.62 -17.70 12.27
C ARG A 348 -14.74 -16.53 12.70
N ILE A 349 -14.59 -16.39 14.01
CA ILE A 349 -13.70 -15.41 14.63
C ILE A 349 -12.28 -15.96 14.60
N VAL A 350 -11.34 -15.14 14.16
CA VAL A 350 -9.90 -15.43 14.13
C VAL A 350 -9.12 -14.36 14.88
N VAL A 351 -7.90 -14.66 15.28
CA VAL A 351 -7.00 -13.67 15.89
C VAL A 351 -6.22 -12.94 14.80
N GLY A 352 -6.19 -11.61 14.87
CA GLY A 352 -5.40 -10.73 14.01
C GLY A 352 -4.52 -9.79 14.81
N ASP A 353 -3.24 -9.71 14.45
CA ASP A 353 -2.23 -8.86 15.11
C ASP A 353 -2.37 -7.35 14.76
N PHE A 354 -3.15 -7.04 13.74
CA PHE A 354 -3.41 -5.68 13.26
C PHE A 354 -4.66 -5.02 13.89
N VAL A 355 -5.42 -5.77 14.71
CA VAL A 355 -6.63 -5.24 15.34
C VAL A 355 -6.27 -4.27 16.44
N SER A 356 -6.84 -3.06 16.39
CA SER A 356 -6.67 -2.00 17.40
C SER A 356 -8.00 -1.55 18.00
N THR A 357 -7.94 -0.78 19.09
CA THR A 357 -9.10 -0.16 19.73
C THR A 357 -9.12 1.37 19.57
N GLU A 358 -8.26 1.92 18.70
CA GLU A 358 -8.19 3.37 18.48
C GLU A 358 -9.47 3.89 17.83
N ASP A 359 -9.99 3.13 16.83
CA ASP A 359 -11.23 3.44 16.12
C ASP A 359 -12.16 2.23 16.04
N GLY A 360 -13.39 2.46 15.59
CA GLY A 360 -14.38 1.42 15.34
C GLY A 360 -14.83 0.68 16.60
N THR A 361 -15.05 -0.60 16.49
CA THR A 361 -15.56 -1.50 17.55
C THR A 361 -14.47 -2.37 18.17
N GLY A 362 -13.23 -2.32 17.67
CA GLY A 362 -12.14 -3.24 18.03
C GLY A 362 -12.31 -4.64 17.46
N ILE A 363 -13.21 -4.82 16.49
CA ILE A 363 -13.41 -6.06 15.73
C ILE A 363 -13.46 -5.69 14.26
N VAL A 364 -12.67 -6.38 13.44
CA VAL A 364 -12.54 -6.10 12.01
C VAL A 364 -13.19 -7.22 11.21
N HIS A 365 -14.05 -6.87 10.25
CA HIS A 365 -14.54 -7.84 9.28
C HIS A 365 -13.47 -8.13 8.24
N LEU A 366 -13.32 -9.38 7.86
CA LEU A 366 -12.34 -9.84 6.89
C LEU A 366 -13.00 -10.14 5.55
N ALA A 367 -12.46 -9.51 4.51
CA ALA A 367 -12.78 -9.78 3.11
C ALA A 367 -11.46 -9.97 2.34
N PRO A 368 -10.92 -11.20 2.25
CA PRO A 368 -9.56 -11.48 1.78
C PRO A 368 -9.20 -10.90 0.40
N SER A 369 -10.19 -10.66 -0.45
CA SER A 369 -9.98 -10.07 -1.77
C SER A 369 -9.82 -8.54 -1.77
N PHE A 370 -10.02 -7.85 -0.62
CA PHE A 370 -10.11 -6.39 -0.56
C PHE A 370 -9.08 -5.71 0.36
N GLY A 371 -8.30 -6.46 1.14
CA GLY A 371 -7.30 -5.92 2.03
C GLY A 371 -6.06 -6.81 2.15
N ALA A 372 -4.89 -6.20 2.32
CA ALA A 372 -3.64 -6.94 2.46
C ALA A 372 -3.58 -7.74 3.77
N ASP A 373 -4.05 -7.15 4.87
CA ASP A 373 -4.16 -7.84 6.17
C ASP A 373 -5.25 -8.91 6.12
N ASP A 374 -6.40 -8.61 5.50
CA ASP A 374 -7.47 -9.58 5.28
C ASP A 374 -6.97 -10.80 4.50
N PHE A 375 -6.22 -10.57 3.41
CA PHE A 375 -5.65 -11.64 2.60
C PHE A 375 -4.64 -12.48 3.39
N ARG A 376 -3.74 -11.81 4.13
CA ARG A 376 -2.72 -12.47 4.96
C ARG A 376 -3.35 -13.35 6.03
N VAL A 377 -4.25 -12.77 6.81
CA VAL A 377 -4.93 -13.48 7.92
C VAL A 377 -5.90 -14.53 7.38
N GLY A 378 -6.61 -14.23 6.29
CA GLY A 378 -7.48 -15.19 5.61
C GLY A 378 -6.72 -16.43 5.15
N LYS A 379 -5.57 -16.24 4.50
CA LYS A 379 -4.69 -17.34 4.07
C LYS A 379 -4.14 -18.15 5.23
N GLN A 380 -3.70 -17.50 6.33
CA GLN A 380 -3.19 -18.17 7.53
C GLN A 380 -4.25 -19.02 8.24
N ASN A 381 -5.51 -18.61 8.15
CA ASN A 381 -6.63 -19.25 8.81
C ASN A 381 -7.52 -20.08 7.86
N ASN A 382 -7.16 -20.22 6.59
CA ASN A 382 -7.96 -20.95 5.61
C ASN A 382 -9.42 -20.43 5.51
N LEU A 383 -9.59 -19.08 5.46
CA LEU A 383 -10.88 -18.44 5.30
C LEU A 383 -11.30 -18.34 3.84
#